data_6b938e93db99d47c3c84c76fe4b9503e
#
_entry.id   6b938e93db99d47c3c84c76fe4b9503e
#
_cell.length_a   1.000
_cell.length_b   1.000
_cell.length_c   1.000
_cell.angle_alpha   90.00
_cell.angle_beta   90.00
_cell.angle_gamma   90.00
#
_symmetry.space_group_name_H-M   'P 1'
#
loop_
_entity.id
_entity.type
_entity.pdbx_description
1 polymer ?
#
loop_
_entity_poly.entity_id
_entity_poly.type
_entity_poly.pdbx_seq_one_letter_code
_entity_poly.pdbx_strand_id
1 'polypeptide(L)'
;VSELQENLARIRSRIDQACERSGRQPDSVRLMAVSKNHPPERVAEATSAGLTLFGENRIQEAKVKIPLCPGQLEWHFIGHLQSNKARDAVSLFQVVQGVDSLALAEELQKQASKQARSLPILLEV
;
A
#
# COMPACT_ATOMS: atom_id res chain seq x y z
N VAL A 1 2.51 16.95 20.24
CA VAL A 1 3.04 15.99 19.24
C VAL A 1 2.61 14.58 19.65
N SER A 2 1.97 13.85 18.75
CA SER A 2 1.50 12.51 19.04
C SER A 2 2.65 11.50 19.00
N GLU A 3 2.44 10.35 19.64
CA GLU A 3 3.39 9.23 19.58
C GLU A 3 3.65 8.79 18.13
N LEU A 4 2.61 8.77 17.30
CA LEU A 4 2.74 8.44 15.89
C LEU A 4 3.67 9.43 15.17
N GLN A 5 3.50 10.73 15.42
CA GLN A 5 4.35 11.75 14.82
C GLN A 5 5.80 11.62 15.27
N GLU A 6 6.02 11.32 16.54
CA GLU A 6 7.38 11.10 17.07
C GLU A 6 8.03 9.87 16.44
N ASN A 7 7.29 8.77 16.35
CA ASN A 7 7.78 7.54 15.73
C ASN A 7 8.10 7.76 14.25
N LEU A 8 7.23 8.46 13.54
CA LEU A 8 7.43 8.77 12.14
C LEU A 8 8.68 9.62 11.92
N ALA A 9 8.89 10.63 12.77
CA ALA A 9 10.07 11.48 12.70
C ALA A 9 11.37 10.67 12.87
N ARG A 10 11.37 9.73 13.82
CA ARG A 10 12.53 8.84 14.02
C ARG A 10 12.80 7.96 12.80
N ILE A 11 11.75 7.38 12.23
CA ILE A 11 11.90 6.52 11.05
C ILE A 11 12.41 7.33 9.86
N ARG A 12 11.85 8.50 9.61
CA ARG A 12 12.28 9.35 8.49
C ARG A 12 13.71 9.81 8.67
N SER A 13 14.13 10.12 9.89
CA SER A 13 15.52 10.48 10.17
C SER A 13 16.48 9.34 9.84
N ARG A 14 16.11 8.10 10.16
CA ARG A 14 16.93 6.93 9.83
C ARG A 14 17.01 6.68 8.32
N ILE A 15 15.91 6.89 7.62
CA ILE A 15 15.89 6.78 6.15
C ILE A 15 16.80 7.84 5.55
N ASP A 16 16.69 9.10 6.01
CA ASP A 16 17.51 10.21 5.50
C ASP A 16 18.99 9.94 5.73
N GLN A 17 19.36 9.45 6.91
CA GLN A 17 20.76 9.11 7.22
C GLN A 17 21.27 7.97 6.33
N ALA A 18 20.44 6.95 6.08
CA ALA A 18 20.83 5.85 5.20
C ALA A 18 21.00 6.33 3.76
N CYS A 19 20.14 7.22 3.29
CA CYS A 19 20.24 7.81 1.96
C CYS A 19 21.51 8.63 1.83
N GLU A 20 21.84 9.43 2.85
CA GLU A 20 23.05 10.23 2.87
C GLU A 20 24.30 9.34 2.76
N ARG A 21 24.35 8.26 3.55
CA ARG A 21 25.49 7.32 3.51
C ARG A 21 25.64 6.61 2.16
N SER A 22 24.54 6.35 1.48
CA SER A 22 24.54 5.59 0.22
C SER A 22 24.56 6.49 -1.02
N GLY A 23 24.53 7.81 -0.86
CA GLY A 23 24.52 8.74 -1.99
C GLY A 23 23.18 8.81 -2.71
N ARG A 24 22.08 8.42 -2.03
CA ARG A 24 20.74 8.48 -2.60
C ARG A 24 20.00 9.73 -2.14
N GLN A 25 19.10 10.22 -2.98
CA GLN A 25 18.19 11.27 -2.57
C GLN A 25 17.19 10.73 -1.55
N PRO A 26 16.84 11.48 -0.49
CA PRO A 26 15.90 11.00 0.52
C PRO A 26 14.52 10.64 -0.06
N ASP A 27 14.06 11.35 -1.08
CA ASP A 27 12.76 11.09 -1.71
C ASP A 27 12.77 9.89 -2.66
N SER A 28 13.93 9.26 -2.87
CA SER A 28 14.01 8.02 -3.66
C SER A 28 13.50 6.81 -2.88
N VAL A 29 13.29 6.94 -1.58
CA VAL A 29 12.77 5.89 -0.71
C VAL A 29 11.39 6.31 -0.22
N ARG A 30 10.40 5.48 -0.48
CA ARG A 30 9.03 5.74 -0.05
C ARG A 30 8.71 4.90 1.18
N LEU A 31 8.08 5.52 2.16
CA LEU A 31 7.67 4.85 3.39
C LEU A 31 6.21 4.42 3.26
N MET A 32 5.97 3.12 3.43
CA MET A 32 4.63 2.57 3.46
C MET A 32 4.20 2.31 4.90
N ALA A 33 3.03 2.82 5.25
CA ALA A 33 2.41 2.48 6.53
C ALA A 33 1.56 1.23 6.35
N VAL A 34 1.89 0.17 7.07
CA VAL A 34 1.08 -1.05 7.07
C VAL A 34 -0.06 -0.84 8.06
N SER A 35 -1.28 -0.79 7.53
CA SER A 35 -2.48 -0.41 8.29
C SER A 35 -3.41 -1.58 8.59
N LYS A 36 -2.98 -2.80 8.29
CA LYS A 36 -3.79 -4.00 8.59
C LYS A 36 -4.16 -4.04 10.07
N ASN A 37 -5.40 -4.43 10.35
CA ASN A 37 -5.96 -4.53 11.70
C ASN A 37 -6.11 -3.18 12.43
N HIS A 38 -5.89 -2.06 11.73
CA HIS A 38 -6.12 -0.72 12.29
C HIS A 38 -7.37 -0.11 11.68
N PRO A 39 -8.17 0.63 12.48
CA PRO A 39 -9.40 1.24 11.96
C PRO A 39 -9.10 2.47 11.08
N PRO A 40 -10.12 2.95 10.33
CA PRO A 40 -9.95 4.14 9.48
C PRO A 40 -9.45 5.37 10.24
N GLU A 41 -9.78 5.50 11.53
CA GLU A 41 -9.35 6.62 12.38
C GLU A 41 -7.83 6.65 12.53
N ARG A 42 -7.19 5.47 12.59
CA ARG A 42 -5.72 5.39 12.65
C ARG A 42 -5.09 5.77 11.31
N VAL A 43 -5.74 5.40 10.21
CA VAL A 43 -5.28 5.83 8.89
C VAL A 43 -5.39 7.35 8.76
N ALA A 44 -6.49 7.94 9.23
CA ALA A 44 -6.67 9.39 9.23
C ALA A 44 -5.59 10.10 10.05
N GLU A 45 -5.25 9.56 11.22
CA GLU A 45 -4.17 10.08 12.05
C GLU A 45 -2.82 10.05 11.31
N ALA A 46 -2.52 8.93 10.65
CA ALA A 46 -1.30 8.78 9.87
C ALA A 46 -1.27 9.74 8.68
N THR A 47 -2.41 9.92 8.02
CA THR A 47 -2.55 10.87 6.91
C THR A 47 -2.29 12.30 7.39
N SER A 48 -2.81 12.66 8.56
CA SER A 48 -2.55 13.98 9.16
C SER A 48 -1.07 14.19 9.48
N ALA A 49 -0.34 13.11 9.72
CA ALA A 49 1.11 13.17 9.95
C ALA A 49 1.93 13.17 8.65
N GLY A 50 1.27 13.14 7.49
CA GLY A 50 1.92 13.25 6.19
C GLY A 50 2.11 11.93 5.44
N LEU A 51 1.56 10.82 5.93
CA LEU A 51 1.64 9.55 5.23
C LEU A 51 0.54 9.44 4.18
N THR A 52 0.90 8.97 2.98
CA THR A 52 -0.04 8.84 1.87
C THR A 52 -0.02 7.46 1.23
N LEU A 53 0.90 6.59 1.64
CA LEU A 53 1.07 5.24 1.09
C LEU A 53 0.79 4.22 2.18
N PHE A 54 -0.18 3.35 1.93
CA PHE A 54 -0.63 2.36 2.90
C PHE A 54 -0.62 0.96 2.31
N GLY A 55 -0.36 -0.02 3.16
CA GLY A 55 -0.36 -1.43 2.79
C GLY A 55 -1.41 -2.21 3.57
N GLU A 56 -2.18 -3.05 2.86
CA GLU A 56 -3.18 -3.93 3.43
C GLU A 56 -2.95 -5.35 2.96
N ASN A 57 -3.35 -6.33 3.75
CA ASN A 57 -3.13 -7.73 3.41
C ASN A 57 -4.41 -8.58 3.34
N ARG A 58 -5.58 -7.97 3.50
CA ARG A 58 -6.86 -8.67 3.38
C ARG A 58 -7.84 -7.86 2.56
N ILE A 59 -8.38 -8.48 1.52
CA ILE A 59 -9.33 -7.81 0.62
C ILE A 59 -10.59 -7.39 1.37
N GLN A 60 -11.14 -8.25 2.23
CA GLN A 60 -12.38 -7.94 2.95
C GLN A 60 -12.21 -6.74 3.87
N GLU A 61 -11.11 -6.67 4.59
CA GLU A 61 -10.82 -5.53 5.46
C GLU A 61 -10.64 -4.24 4.65
N ALA A 62 -9.89 -4.31 3.57
CA ALA A 62 -9.62 -3.15 2.72
C ALA A 62 -10.90 -2.64 2.06
N LYS A 63 -11.77 -3.54 1.62
CA LYS A 63 -13.01 -3.19 0.94
C LYS A 63 -13.92 -2.32 1.81
N VAL A 64 -13.93 -2.57 3.11
CA VAL A 64 -14.69 -1.78 4.09
C VAL A 64 -13.92 -0.52 4.48
N LYS A 65 -12.62 -0.64 4.71
CA LYS A 65 -11.79 0.43 5.27
C LYS A 65 -11.47 1.55 4.26
N ILE A 66 -11.06 1.19 3.05
CA ILE A 66 -10.58 2.19 2.08
C ILE A 66 -11.60 3.29 1.80
N PRO A 67 -12.89 2.97 1.57
CA PRO A 67 -13.87 4.04 1.32
C PRO A 67 -14.07 4.99 2.51
N LEU A 68 -13.70 4.57 3.71
CA LEU A 68 -13.87 5.37 4.93
C LEU A 68 -12.65 6.22 5.26
N CYS A 69 -11.56 6.08 4.50
CA CYS A 69 -10.32 6.81 4.75
C CYS A 69 -10.31 8.10 3.93
N PRO A 70 -9.98 9.25 4.56
CA PRO A 70 -10.02 10.54 3.88
C PRO A 70 -8.76 10.79 3.06
N GLY A 71 -8.91 11.62 2.03
CA GLY A 71 -7.79 12.11 1.25
C GLY A 71 -7.46 11.26 0.04
N GLN A 72 -6.44 11.69 -0.69
CA GLN A 72 -5.93 10.97 -1.85
C GLN A 72 -4.79 10.07 -1.41
N LEU A 73 -5.11 8.82 -1.15
CA LEU A 73 -4.17 7.85 -0.62
C LEU A 73 -3.83 6.81 -1.69
N GLU A 74 -2.61 6.30 -1.61
CA GLU A 74 -2.18 5.19 -2.44
C GLU A 74 -2.20 3.92 -1.60
N TRP A 75 -2.84 2.87 -2.12
CA TRP A 75 -3.01 1.60 -1.42
C TRP A 75 -2.33 0.48 -2.18
N HIS A 76 -1.48 -0.26 -1.48
CA HIS A 76 -0.84 -1.46 -2.03
C HIS A 76 -1.37 -2.69 -1.31
N PHE A 77 -1.69 -3.73 -2.08
CA PHE A 77 -2.01 -5.03 -1.49
C PHE A 77 -0.71 -5.79 -1.29
N ILE A 78 -0.39 -6.10 -0.04
CA ILE A 78 0.88 -6.72 0.32
C ILE A 78 0.73 -8.14 0.86
N GLY A 79 -0.48 -8.69 0.85
CA GLY A 79 -0.75 -10.04 1.31
C GLY A 79 -0.83 -11.05 0.17
N HIS A 80 -1.13 -12.29 0.55
CA HIS A 80 -1.41 -13.34 -0.42
C HIS A 80 -2.79 -13.11 -1.03
N LEU A 81 -2.84 -13.05 -2.37
CA LEU A 81 -4.08 -12.78 -3.08
C LEU A 81 -4.63 -14.06 -3.72
N GLN A 82 -5.86 -14.40 -3.37
CA GLN A 82 -6.59 -15.48 -4.03
C GLN A 82 -7.14 -14.97 -5.36
N SER A 83 -7.10 -15.82 -6.38
CA SER A 83 -7.56 -15.45 -7.73
C SER A 83 -9.00 -14.97 -7.77
N ASN A 84 -9.87 -15.53 -6.93
CA ASN A 84 -11.28 -15.14 -6.87
C ASN A 84 -11.50 -13.75 -6.25
N LYS A 85 -10.44 -13.13 -5.73
CA LYS A 85 -10.47 -11.75 -5.19
C LYS A 85 -9.82 -10.74 -6.13
N ALA A 86 -9.38 -11.16 -7.31
CA ALA A 86 -8.64 -10.29 -8.24
C ALA A 86 -9.48 -9.08 -8.68
N ARG A 87 -10.78 -9.24 -8.88
CA ARG A 87 -11.66 -8.12 -9.28
C ARG A 87 -11.64 -7.01 -8.24
N ASP A 88 -11.80 -7.36 -6.98
CA ASP A 88 -11.78 -6.38 -5.89
C ASP A 88 -10.40 -5.76 -5.73
N ALA A 89 -9.34 -6.56 -5.88
CA ALA A 89 -7.98 -6.06 -5.79
C ALA A 89 -7.70 -4.99 -6.85
N VAL A 90 -8.12 -5.23 -8.09
CA VAL A 90 -7.95 -4.25 -9.18
C VAL A 90 -8.73 -2.97 -8.90
N SER A 91 -9.92 -3.08 -8.30
CA SER A 91 -10.74 -1.91 -7.99
C SER A 91 -10.18 -1.07 -6.85
N LEU A 92 -9.55 -1.70 -5.86
CA LEU A 92 -9.18 -1.06 -4.60
C LEU A 92 -7.73 -0.57 -4.56
N PHE A 93 -6.81 -1.26 -5.24
CA PHE A 93 -5.38 -1.05 -5.04
C PHE A 93 -4.70 -0.46 -6.27
N GLN A 94 -3.69 0.37 -6.03
CA GLN A 94 -2.85 0.94 -7.08
C GLN A 94 -1.72 -0.01 -7.48
N VAL A 95 -1.29 -0.87 -6.55
CA VAL A 95 -0.25 -1.88 -6.79
C VAL A 95 -0.62 -3.15 -6.04
N VAL A 96 -0.45 -4.30 -6.67
CA VAL A 96 -0.52 -5.59 -6.01
C VAL A 96 0.88 -6.17 -5.94
N GLN A 97 1.37 -6.35 -4.73
CA GLN A 97 2.64 -7.03 -4.47
C GLN A 97 2.36 -8.52 -4.24
N GLY A 98 3.37 -9.33 -4.31
CA GLY A 98 3.21 -10.75 -4.00
C GLY A 98 2.51 -11.57 -5.06
N VAL A 99 2.66 -11.21 -6.33
CA VAL A 99 2.15 -12.04 -7.44
C VAL A 99 3.13 -13.19 -7.64
N ASP A 100 2.70 -14.38 -7.25
CA ASP A 100 3.57 -15.57 -7.17
C ASP A 100 3.22 -16.68 -8.14
N SER A 101 2.22 -16.46 -9.02
CA SER A 101 1.85 -17.46 -10.03
C SER A 101 1.40 -16.79 -11.31
N LEU A 102 1.59 -17.49 -12.41
CA LEU A 102 1.10 -17.05 -13.72
C LEU A 102 -0.43 -16.98 -13.73
N ALA A 103 -1.08 -17.95 -13.11
CA ALA A 103 -2.55 -17.95 -13.05
C ALA A 103 -3.09 -16.69 -12.39
N LEU A 104 -2.48 -16.25 -11.28
CA LEU A 104 -2.89 -15.02 -10.61
C LEU A 104 -2.62 -13.81 -11.51
N ALA A 105 -1.45 -13.75 -12.14
CA ALA A 105 -1.12 -12.65 -13.05
C ALA A 105 -2.14 -12.53 -14.19
N GLU A 106 -2.52 -13.67 -14.78
CA GLU A 106 -3.50 -13.70 -15.87
C GLU A 106 -4.88 -13.23 -15.39
N GLU A 107 -5.30 -13.65 -14.20
CA GLU A 107 -6.59 -13.21 -13.65
C GLU A 107 -6.58 -11.72 -13.33
N LEU A 108 -5.49 -11.19 -12.79
CA LEU A 108 -5.34 -9.75 -12.58
C LEU A 108 -5.40 -8.98 -13.89
N GLN A 109 -4.74 -9.48 -14.95
CA GLN A 109 -4.78 -8.86 -16.27
C GLN A 109 -6.20 -8.83 -16.81
N LYS A 110 -6.93 -9.93 -16.68
CA LYS A 110 -8.32 -10.03 -17.13
C LYS A 110 -9.20 -8.99 -16.43
N GLN A 111 -9.09 -8.87 -15.11
CA GLN A 111 -9.89 -7.92 -14.36
C GLN A 111 -9.47 -6.47 -14.62
N ALA A 112 -8.18 -6.22 -14.79
CA ALA A 112 -7.68 -4.89 -15.13
C ALA A 112 -8.22 -4.44 -16.51
N SER A 113 -8.21 -5.35 -17.48
CA SER A 113 -8.78 -5.06 -18.82
C SER A 113 -10.26 -4.73 -18.73
N LYS A 114 -11.03 -5.48 -17.93
CA LYS A 114 -12.47 -5.23 -17.76
C LYS A 114 -12.75 -3.86 -17.13
N GLN A 115 -11.85 -3.37 -16.29
CA GLN A 115 -11.99 -2.09 -15.60
C GLN A 115 -11.25 -0.95 -16.32
N ALA A 116 -10.70 -1.21 -17.48
CA ALA A 116 -9.91 -0.25 -18.28
C ALA A 116 -8.77 0.36 -17.44
N ARG A 117 -8.09 -0.47 -16.65
CA ARG A 117 -6.98 -0.06 -15.80
C ARG A 117 -5.70 -0.79 -16.16
N SER A 118 -4.59 -0.10 -15.94
CA SER A 118 -3.26 -0.71 -15.92
C SER A 118 -2.85 -0.86 -14.46
N LEU A 119 -2.54 -2.07 -14.03
CA LEU A 119 -2.22 -2.38 -12.65
C LEU A 119 -0.76 -2.80 -12.53
N PRO A 120 0.10 -1.96 -11.90
CA PRO A 120 1.45 -2.38 -11.57
C PRO A 120 1.44 -3.53 -10.56
N ILE A 121 2.31 -4.50 -10.76
CA ILE A 121 2.46 -5.63 -9.86
C ILE A 121 3.94 -5.83 -9.51
N LEU A 122 4.19 -6.49 -8.38
CA LEU A 122 5.51 -6.99 -8.02
C LEU A 122 5.45 -8.51 -7.99
N LEU A 123 6.45 -9.15 -8.61
CA LEU A 123 6.55 -10.59 -8.59
C LEU A 123 7.20 -11.05 -7.30
N GLU A 124 6.59 -12.05 -6.66
CA GLU A 124 7.13 -12.66 -5.46
C GLU A 124 7.86 -13.94 -5.85
N VAL A 125 9.13 -14.03 -5.50
CA VAL A 125 9.98 -15.19 -5.75
C VAL A 125 10.24 -16.01 -4.50
#